data_2dec2ff5791c1c4998bd055198e59b0d
#
_entry.id   2dec2ff5791c1c4998bd055198e59b0d
#
_cell.length_a   1.000
_cell.length_b   1.000
_cell.length_c   1.000
_cell.angle_alpha   90.00
_cell.angle_beta   90.00
_cell.angle_gamma   90.00
#
_symmetry.space_group_name_H-M   'P 1'
#
loop_
_entity.id
_entity.type
_entity.pdbx_description
1 polymer ?
#
loop_
_entity_poly.entity_id
_entity_poly.type
_entity_poly.pdbx_seq_one_letter_code
_entity_poly.pdbx_strand_id
1 'polypeptide(L)'
;MIRRARKTDKEEIDKLYKDWNENYGHDNLTSCFFDRFDQGFYEEIVCCEEDGRIVSAAVVCDAQEYDFPDEFSNSKALLFLGTHSKFEKKGYASKLLSYILNSSLNRNGIVVDVAQTDHYEFYKRFGFFRVNTDGDDNDIIFAEPNAK
;
A
#
# COMPACT_ATOMS: atom_id res chain seq x y z
N MET A 1 -14.85 5.01 6.20
CA MET A 1 -14.88 3.55 6.38
C MET A 1 -13.77 2.88 5.57
N ILE A 2 -13.02 2.01 6.19
CA ILE A 2 -11.95 1.28 5.51
C ILE A 2 -12.44 -0.12 5.18
N ARG A 3 -12.23 -0.55 3.95
CA ARG A 3 -12.67 -1.84 3.45
C ARG A 3 -11.83 -2.28 2.24
N ARG A 4 -12.02 -3.52 1.82
CA ARG A 4 -11.42 -4.00 0.58
C ARG A 4 -12.22 -3.47 -0.60
N ALA A 5 -11.57 -3.29 -1.74
CA ALA A 5 -12.22 -2.82 -2.95
C ALA A 5 -13.17 -3.89 -3.52
N ARG A 6 -14.15 -3.43 -4.28
CA ARG A 6 -15.13 -4.25 -4.98
C ARG A 6 -15.17 -3.86 -6.45
N LYS A 7 -15.66 -4.74 -7.29
CA LYS A 7 -15.79 -4.48 -8.73
C LYS A 7 -16.57 -3.18 -9.01
N THR A 8 -17.56 -2.89 -8.17
CA THR A 8 -18.39 -1.70 -8.30
C THR A 8 -17.66 -0.39 -7.99
N ASP A 9 -16.43 -0.47 -7.49
CA ASP A 9 -15.62 0.71 -7.17
C ASP A 9 -14.88 1.30 -8.37
N LYS A 10 -15.03 0.71 -9.55
CA LYS A 10 -14.23 1.10 -10.73
C LYS A 10 -14.26 2.60 -11.01
N GLU A 11 -15.43 3.21 -10.97
CA GLU A 11 -15.55 4.65 -11.27
C GLU A 11 -14.73 5.51 -10.30
N GLU A 12 -14.82 5.22 -8.99
CA GLU A 12 -14.07 5.95 -7.97
C GLU A 12 -12.58 5.63 -8.02
N ILE A 13 -12.22 4.39 -8.33
CA ILE A 13 -10.82 3.98 -8.52
C ILE A 13 -10.21 4.71 -9.71
N ASP A 14 -10.93 4.83 -10.81
CA ASP A 14 -10.47 5.56 -12.00
C ASP A 14 -10.24 7.05 -11.69
N LYS A 15 -11.12 7.64 -10.91
CA LYS A 15 -10.97 9.04 -10.47
C LYS A 15 -9.73 9.24 -9.61
N LEU A 16 -9.48 8.31 -8.70
CA LEU A 16 -8.30 8.34 -7.84
C LEU A 16 -7.01 8.20 -8.66
N TYR A 17 -6.99 7.24 -9.58
CA TYR A 17 -5.86 7.03 -10.47
C TYR A 17 -5.57 8.27 -11.32
N LYS A 18 -6.61 8.90 -11.85
CA LYS A 18 -6.49 10.12 -12.65
C LYS A 18 -5.91 11.27 -11.83
N ASP A 19 -6.39 11.44 -10.59
CA ASP A 19 -5.87 12.46 -9.68
C ASP A 19 -4.37 12.26 -9.42
N TRP A 20 -3.96 11.03 -9.15
CA TRP A 20 -2.55 10.72 -8.90
C TRP A 20 -1.68 11.02 -10.11
N ASN A 21 -2.13 10.65 -11.31
CA ASN A 21 -1.38 10.94 -12.53
C ASN A 21 -1.22 12.43 -12.79
N GLU A 22 -2.25 13.22 -12.54
CA GLU A 22 -2.23 14.66 -12.74
C GLU A 22 -1.36 15.39 -11.72
N ASN A 23 -1.31 14.92 -10.49
CA ASN A 23 -0.66 15.63 -9.38
C ASN A 23 0.69 15.08 -8.97
N TYR A 24 0.97 13.80 -9.23
CA TYR A 24 2.20 13.14 -8.81
C TYR A 24 2.99 12.54 -9.97
N GLY A 25 2.46 12.64 -11.18
CA GLY A 25 3.08 12.07 -12.37
C GLY A 25 2.90 10.55 -12.47
N HIS A 26 3.36 10.01 -13.60
CA HIS A 26 3.31 8.58 -13.83
C HIS A 26 4.52 7.90 -13.19
N ASP A 27 4.27 7.01 -12.25
CA ASP A 27 5.28 6.09 -11.81
C ASP A 27 4.76 4.65 -11.94
N ASN A 28 5.65 3.69 -11.80
CA ASN A 28 5.30 2.28 -11.94
C ASN A 28 4.36 1.81 -10.83
N LEU A 29 4.33 2.51 -9.72
CA LEU A 29 3.49 2.15 -8.56
C LEU A 29 2.02 2.45 -8.82
N THR A 30 1.70 3.60 -9.41
CA THR A 30 0.32 3.93 -9.75
C THR A 30 -0.22 2.98 -10.81
N SER A 31 0.62 2.60 -11.77
CA SER A 31 0.29 1.62 -12.80
C SER A 31 -0.05 0.26 -12.18
N CYS A 32 0.74 -0.17 -11.21
CA CYS A 32 0.55 -1.43 -10.50
C CYS A 32 -0.82 -1.46 -9.79
N PHE A 33 -1.20 -0.37 -9.14
CA PHE A 33 -2.50 -0.26 -8.48
C PHE A 33 -3.64 -0.47 -9.46
N PHE A 34 -3.60 0.22 -10.60
CA PHE A 34 -4.65 0.15 -11.61
C PHE A 34 -4.72 -1.24 -12.23
N ASP A 35 -3.57 -1.82 -12.55
CA ASP A 35 -3.50 -3.15 -13.16
C ASP A 35 -4.08 -4.22 -12.23
N ARG A 36 -3.81 -4.15 -10.95
CA ARG A 36 -4.35 -5.10 -9.97
C ARG A 36 -5.88 -5.03 -9.93
N PHE A 37 -6.42 -3.83 -9.94
CA PHE A 37 -7.87 -3.65 -9.98
C PHE A 37 -8.47 -4.21 -11.27
N ASP A 38 -7.86 -3.88 -12.41
CA ASP A 38 -8.36 -4.26 -13.74
C ASP A 38 -8.32 -5.79 -13.95
N GLN A 39 -7.36 -6.46 -13.33
CA GLN A 39 -7.25 -7.92 -13.39
C GLN A 39 -8.18 -8.64 -12.41
N GLY A 40 -8.93 -7.91 -11.61
CA GLY A 40 -9.89 -8.50 -10.68
C GLY A 40 -9.33 -8.83 -9.30
N PHE A 41 -8.11 -8.37 -8.97
CA PHE A 41 -7.52 -8.61 -7.65
C PHE A 41 -8.02 -7.60 -6.62
N TYR A 42 -9.33 -7.49 -6.48
CA TYR A 42 -9.96 -6.51 -5.58
C TYR A 42 -9.57 -6.73 -4.12
N GLU A 43 -9.31 -7.97 -3.72
CA GLU A 43 -8.94 -8.29 -2.34
C GLU A 43 -7.58 -7.74 -1.94
N GLU A 44 -6.72 -7.45 -2.91
CA GLU A 44 -5.41 -6.85 -2.66
C GLU A 44 -5.47 -5.34 -2.45
N ILE A 45 -6.62 -4.73 -2.72
CA ILE A 45 -6.79 -3.29 -2.61
C ILE A 45 -7.61 -2.97 -1.37
N VAL A 46 -7.02 -2.21 -0.47
CA VAL A 46 -7.67 -1.69 0.74
C VAL A 46 -7.92 -0.22 0.51
N CYS A 47 -9.15 0.23 0.71
CA CYS A 47 -9.51 1.62 0.43
C CYS A 47 -10.24 2.27 1.59
N CYS A 48 -10.13 3.60 1.64
CA CYS A 48 -10.87 4.42 2.58
C CYS A 48 -11.98 5.16 1.83
N GLU A 49 -13.21 4.92 2.23
CA GLU A 49 -14.40 5.54 1.63
C GLU A 49 -14.97 6.59 2.57
N GLU A 50 -15.20 7.78 2.03
CA GLU A 50 -15.84 8.88 2.75
C GLU A 50 -16.91 9.49 1.84
N ASP A 51 -18.16 9.52 2.32
CA ASP A 51 -19.30 10.10 1.60
C ASP A 51 -19.45 9.54 0.17
N GLY A 52 -19.27 8.24 0.01
CA GLY A 52 -19.39 7.57 -1.29
C GLY A 52 -18.19 7.72 -2.21
N ARG A 53 -17.11 8.35 -1.74
CA ARG A 53 -15.88 8.54 -2.51
C ARG A 53 -14.74 7.71 -1.92
N ILE A 54 -13.90 7.16 -2.79
CA ILE A 54 -12.65 6.55 -2.36
C ILE A 54 -11.58 7.63 -2.32
N VAL A 55 -11.15 7.98 -1.12
CA VAL A 55 -10.22 9.10 -0.89
C VAL A 55 -8.78 8.64 -0.70
N SER A 56 -8.57 7.37 -0.39
CA SER A 56 -7.23 6.80 -0.19
C SER A 56 -7.28 5.30 -0.46
N ALA A 57 -6.16 4.75 -0.91
CA ALA A 57 -6.10 3.32 -1.21
C ALA A 57 -4.67 2.79 -1.09
N ALA A 58 -4.58 1.48 -0.88
CA ALA A 58 -3.31 0.75 -0.77
C ALA A 58 -3.42 -0.57 -1.51
N VAL A 59 -2.30 -1.06 -2.02
CA VAL A 59 -2.21 -2.40 -2.61
C VAL A 59 -1.34 -3.27 -1.70
N VAL A 60 -1.92 -4.38 -1.24
CA VAL A 60 -1.24 -5.34 -0.38
C VAL A 60 -1.35 -6.72 -1.03
N CYS A 61 -0.22 -7.30 -1.40
CA CYS A 61 -0.18 -8.58 -2.11
C CYS A 61 0.88 -9.49 -1.50
N ASP A 62 1.02 -10.70 -2.04
CA ASP A 62 2.06 -11.63 -1.58
C ASP A 62 3.45 -11.13 -2.00
N ALA A 63 4.37 -11.04 -1.04
CA ALA A 63 5.72 -10.56 -1.30
C ALA A 63 6.47 -11.44 -2.30
N GLN A 64 6.19 -12.74 -2.35
CA GLN A 64 6.85 -13.67 -3.27
C GLN A 64 6.53 -13.38 -4.75
N GLU A 65 5.47 -12.64 -5.05
CA GLU A 65 5.13 -12.25 -6.43
C GLU A 65 6.03 -11.14 -6.95
N TYR A 66 6.83 -10.55 -6.09
CA TYR A 66 7.70 -9.44 -6.41
C TYR A 66 9.13 -9.72 -5.96
N ASP A 67 10.04 -8.85 -6.34
CA ASP A 67 11.46 -9.04 -6.12
C ASP A 67 11.91 -8.63 -4.72
N PHE A 68 11.31 -9.26 -3.70
CA PHE A 68 11.73 -9.11 -2.31
C PHE A 68 12.63 -10.29 -1.91
N PRO A 69 13.51 -10.09 -0.90
CA PRO A 69 14.34 -11.19 -0.40
C PRO A 69 13.52 -12.40 0.04
N ASP A 70 14.06 -13.61 -0.15
CA ASP A 70 13.38 -14.87 0.14
C ASP A 70 12.90 -14.99 1.59
N GLU A 71 13.56 -14.31 2.52
CA GLU A 71 13.16 -14.31 3.93
C GLU A 71 11.77 -13.71 4.15
N PHE A 72 11.26 -12.93 3.19
CA PHE A 72 9.93 -12.32 3.24
C PHE A 72 8.90 -13.05 2.37
N SER A 73 9.21 -14.23 1.86
CA SER A 73 8.34 -14.94 0.92
C SER A 73 6.95 -15.26 1.48
N ASN A 74 6.83 -15.37 2.80
CA ASN A 74 5.54 -15.62 3.46
C ASN A 74 4.86 -14.35 3.95
N SER A 75 5.48 -13.20 3.74
CA SER A 75 4.93 -11.90 4.16
C SER A 75 4.07 -11.28 3.07
N LYS A 76 3.32 -10.27 3.42
CA LYS A 76 2.64 -9.42 2.44
C LYS A 76 3.53 -8.24 2.11
N ALA A 77 3.41 -7.75 0.89
CA ALA A 77 4.10 -6.54 0.44
C ALA A 77 3.09 -5.42 0.28
N LEU A 78 3.40 -4.26 0.84
CA LEU A 78 2.65 -3.03 0.56
C LEU A 78 3.30 -2.38 -0.65
N LEU A 79 2.65 -2.47 -1.81
CA LEU A 79 3.20 -1.96 -3.06
C LEU A 79 2.86 -0.51 -3.30
N PHE A 80 1.76 -0.05 -2.75
CA PHE A 80 1.26 1.30 -2.98
C PHE A 80 0.44 1.76 -1.80
N LEU A 81 0.58 3.05 -1.47
CA LEU A 81 -0.25 3.72 -0.48
C LEU A 81 -0.37 5.18 -0.90
N GLY A 82 -1.57 5.62 -1.21
CA GLY A 82 -1.79 6.97 -1.71
C GLY A 82 -3.13 7.54 -1.30
N THR A 83 -3.19 8.87 -1.29
CA THR A 83 -4.39 9.64 -0.94
C THR A 83 -4.68 10.62 -2.06
N HIS A 84 -5.96 10.83 -2.36
CA HIS A 84 -6.40 11.85 -3.31
C HIS A 84 -5.86 13.22 -2.87
N SER A 85 -5.35 14.02 -3.82
CA SER A 85 -4.69 15.30 -3.53
C SER A 85 -5.53 16.26 -2.68
N LYS A 86 -6.85 16.24 -2.85
CA LYS A 86 -7.75 17.10 -2.09
C LYS A 86 -7.99 16.63 -0.66
N PHE A 87 -7.55 15.43 -0.32
CA PHE A 87 -7.79 14.82 1.00
C PHE A 87 -6.50 14.56 1.76
N GLU A 88 -5.38 15.08 1.28
CA GLU A 88 -4.09 14.94 1.96
C GLU A 88 -4.08 15.67 3.31
N LYS A 89 -3.17 15.23 4.18
CA LYS A 89 -2.95 15.80 5.51
C LYS A 89 -4.15 15.68 6.44
N LYS A 90 -5.07 14.77 6.15
CA LYS A 90 -6.24 14.48 7.00
C LYS A 90 -6.13 13.13 7.71
N GLY A 91 -5.00 12.45 7.57
CA GLY A 91 -4.73 11.21 8.28
C GLY A 91 -5.26 9.94 7.63
N TYR A 92 -5.71 9.99 6.38
CA TYR A 92 -6.27 8.79 5.72
C TYR A 92 -5.22 7.72 5.48
N ALA A 93 -4.01 8.10 5.03
CA ALA A 93 -2.93 7.13 4.84
C ALA A 93 -2.56 6.44 6.16
N SER A 94 -2.51 7.18 7.25
CA SER A 94 -2.24 6.64 8.58
C SER A 94 -3.33 5.66 9.02
N LYS A 95 -4.59 5.99 8.77
CA LYS A 95 -5.72 5.11 9.09
C LYS A 95 -5.65 3.82 8.27
N LEU A 96 -5.34 3.91 6.98
CA LEU A 96 -5.20 2.75 6.12
C LEU A 96 -4.07 1.83 6.60
N LEU A 97 -2.91 2.41 6.87
CA LEU A 97 -1.75 1.62 7.31
C LEU A 97 -2.02 0.95 8.65
N SER A 98 -2.62 1.68 9.58
CA SER A 98 -3.01 1.12 10.87
C SER A 98 -3.98 -0.05 10.71
N TYR A 99 -4.98 0.09 9.84
CA TYR A 99 -5.93 -0.97 9.54
C TYR A 99 -5.21 -2.22 8.98
N ILE A 100 -4.32 -2.04 8.02
CA ILE A 100 -3.56 -3.13 7.40
C ILE A 100 -2.74 -3.87 8.45
N LEU A 101 -2.02 -3.14 9.29
CA LEU A 101 -1.15 -3.73 10.32
C LEU A 101 -1.92 -4.49 11.39
N ASN A 102 -3.16 -4.10 11.65
CA ASN A 102 -4.01 -4.74 12.67
C ASN A 102 -4.97 -5.78 12.09
N SER A 103 -4.93 -6.01 10.78
CA SER A 103 -5.80 -6.97 10.09
C SER A 103 -5.10 -8.31 9.89
N SER A 104 -5.86 -9.26 9.35
CA SER A 104 -5.32 -10.57 8.97
C SER A 104 -4.28 -10.49 7.86
N LEU A 105 -4.19 -9.36 7.15
CA LEU A 105 -3.14 -9.12 6.15
C LEU A 105 -1.76 -9.14 6.78
N ASN A 106 -1.64 -8.75 8.05
CA ASN A 106 -0.36 -8.73 8.75
C ASN A 106 -0.14 -10.00 9.60
N ARG A 107 -0.51 -11.15 9.07
CA ARG A 107 -0.29 -12.42 9.76
C ARG A 107 1.20 -12.79 9.84
N ASN A 108 1.95 -12.49 8.79
CA ASN A 108 3.36 -12.86 8.66
C ASN A 108 4.28 -11.66 8.42
N GLY A 109 3.82 -10.46 8.75
CA GLY A 109 4.59 -9.24 8.55
C GLY A 109 4.27 -8.54 7.24
N ILE A 110 4.62 -7.27 7.18
CA ILE A 110 4.43 -6.42 5.99
C ILE A 110 5.80 -5.88 5.57
N VAL A 111 6.16 -6.06 4.32
CA VAL A 111 7.41 -5.55 3.75
C VAL A 111 7.11 -4.44 2.75
N VAL A 112 7.95 -3.40 2.75
CA VAL A 112 7.82 -2.25 1.84
C VAL A 112 9.19 -1.93 1.27
N ASP A 113 9.22 -1.62 -0.02
CA ASP A 113 10.40 -1.06 -0.68
C ASP A 113 10.25 0.47 -0.71
N VAL A 114 11.09 1.18 0.02
CA VAL A 114 11.06 2.65 0.10
C VAL A 114 12.19 3.31 -0.67
N ALA A 115 12.90 2.56 -1.51
CA ALA A 115 14.08 3.04 -2.23
C ALA A 115 13.81 4.28 -3.09
N GLN A 116 12.60 4.42 -3.59
CA GLN A 116 12.22 5.53 -4.46
C GLN A 116 11.40 6.62 -3.76
N THR A 117 11.26 6.53 -2.45
CA THR A 117 10.43 7.46 -1.68
C THR A 117 11.11 7.87 -0.39
N ASP A 118 10.96 9.11 0.03
CA ASP A 118 11.48 9.60 1.31
C ASP A 118 10.48 9.37 2.44
N HIS A 119 9.68 8.30 2.35
CA HIS A 119 8.59 8.07 3.30
C HIS A 119 8.96 7.17 4.48
N TYR A 120 10.24 6.84 4.65
CA TYR A 120 10.65 5.98 5.76
C TYR A 120 10.21 6.54 7.12
N GLU A 121 10.33 7.83 7.35
CA GLU A 121 9.93 8.45 8.62
C GLU A 121 8.45 8.24 8.91
N PHE A 122 7.61 8.28 7.87
CA PHE A 122 6.19 7.96 8.00
C PHE A 122 5.99 6.51 8.48
N TYR A 123 6.62 5.56 7.80
CA TYR A 123 6.48 4.13 8.13
C TYR A 123 7.09 3.79 9.49
N LYS A 124 8.19 4.43 9.84
CA LYS A 124 8.87 4.22 11.11
C LYS A 124 7.94 4.44 12.31
N ARG A 125 7.05 5.40 12.21
CA ARG A 125 6.07 5.69 13.28
C ARG A 125 5.11 4.53 13.53
N PHE A 126 4.97 3.63 12.55
CA PHE A 126 4.10 2.45 12.66
C PHE A 126 4.86 1.18 13.02
N GLY A 127 6.14 1.30 13.38
CA GLY A 127 6.94 0.16 13.80
C GLY A 127 7.75 -0.50 12.71
N PHE A 128 7.78 0.05 11.51
CA PHE A 128 8.65 -0.46 10.45
C PHE A 128 10.10 -0.16 10.76
N PHE A 129 10.98 -1.09 10.41
CA PHE A 129 12.43 -0.93 10.60
C PHE A 129 13.17 -1.41 9.35
N ARG A 130 14.37 -0.84 9.14
CA ARG A 130 15.18 -1.20 7.99
C ARG A 130 15.72 -2.61 8.15
N VAL A 131 15.74 -3.35 7.04
CA VAL A 131 16.29 -4.69 6.99
C VAL A 131 17.55 -4.65 6.14
N ASN A 132 18.64 -5.21 6.66
CA ASN A 132 19.88 -5.32 5.91
C ASN A 132 19.73 -6.39 4.83
N THR A 133 19.75 -5.94 3.58
CA THR A 133 19.78 -6.83 2.44
C THR A 133 21.20 -6.79 1.85
N ASP A 134 21.79 -7.97 1.63
CA ASP A 134 23.16 -8.08 1.14
C ASP A 134 23.33 -7.38 -0.21
N GLY A 135 24.05 -6.27 -0.21
CA GLY A 135 24.61 -5.69 -1.41
C GLY A 135 23.71 -4.88 -2.31
N ASP A 136 22.48 -4.59 -1.93
CA ASP A 136 21.59 -3.79 -2.75
C ASP A 136 21.31 -2.42 -2.14
N ASP A 137 21.22 -1.41 -3.01
CA ASP A 137 20.81 -0.06 -2.65
C ASP A 137 19.32 0.03 -2.30
N ASN A 138 18.64 -1.09 -2.19
CA ASN A 138 17.22 -1.14 -1.88
C ASN A 138 16.96 -0.92 -0.39
N ASP A 139 16.19 0.10 -0.08
CA ASP A 139 15.73 0.36 1.27
C ASP A 139 14.48 -0.47 1.55
N ILE A 140 14.70 -1.70 2.01
CA ILE A 140 13.60 -2.59 2.41
C ILE A 140 13.31 -2.35 3.89
N ILE A 141 12.06 -2.13 4.22
CA ILE A 141 11.60 -2.00 5.60
C ILE A 141 10.54 -3.05 5.88
N PHE A 142 10.41 -3.42 7.14
CA PHE A 142 9.54 -4.52 7.57
C PHE A 142 8.83 -4.16 8.86
N ALA A 143 7.56 -4.52 8.95
CA ALA A 143 6.79 -4.48 10.18
C ALA A 143 6.50 -5.90 10.63
N GLU A 144 6.74 -6.20 11.89
CA GLU A 144 6.53 -7.54 12.44
C GLU A 144 5.05 -7.94 12.42
N PRO A 145 4.77 -9.26 12.41
CA PRO A 145 3.41 -9.74 12.45
C PRO A 145 2.64 -9.25 13.67
N ASN A 146 1.34 -9.08 13.45
CA ASN A 146 0.43 -8.82 14.55
C ASN A 146 0.46 -10.02 15.51
N ALA A 147 0.71 -9.78 16.79
CA ALA A 147 0.87 -10.82 17.80
C ALA A 147 -0.45 -11.51 18.21
N LYS A 148 -1.57 -11.11 17.65
CA LYS A 148 -2.87 -11.71 17.97
C LYS A 148 -3.23 -12.86 17.05
#